data_2615127454dab897f8fefdff9cb106f9
#
_entry.id   2615127454dab897f8fefdff9cb106f9
#
_cell.length_a   1.000
_cell.length_b   1.000
_cell.length_c   1.000
_cell.angle_alpha   90.00
_cell.angle_beta   90.00
_cell.angle_gamma   90.00
#
_symmetry.space_group_name_H-M   'P 1'
#
loop_
_entity.id
_entity.type
_entity.pdbx_description
1 polymer ?
#
loop_
_entity_poly.entity_id
_entity_poly.type
_entity_poly.pdbx_seq_one_letter_code
_entity_poly.pdbx_strand_id
1 'polypeptide(L)'
;NAMAKATEAQANSLPLNGVAVSALKLATPRKLGVNLQSSSFQYFDGTADATNIGVSGVLPIANGGTSTSDGVINTIAYANSADGTDDFTTVYPNLNLIDGTRDFSGLWEWADNWTTDGTYKGLTVKKTTKKWGGIHKTFTAPKDGTYTFSAYVKSSGSNANIHRVIQKNGIDYWDDRLYKSLGNNFDWLRDSFTVTLKAKDTMSARYEISGSGTDSILWTAGHKWEQGPIATPWMPSKNEVTIDDYPKYVGFSNSIKPNKKSSDYKWLPMWLASIDRATGSLKPAVIGIDC
;
A
#
# COMPACT_ATOMS: atom_id res chain seq x y z
N ASN A 1 79.44 26.21 -27.56
CA ASN A 1 78.30 25.27 -27.83
C ASN A 1 77.94 24.38 -26.66
N ALA A 2 78.84 23.97 -25.78
CA ALA A 2 78.45 23.23 -24.59
C ALA A 2 77.85 24.16 -23.49
N MET A 3 78.42 25.35 -23.38
CA MET A 3 77.87 26.37 -22.45
C MET A 3 76.42 26.75 -22.82
N ALA A 4 76.09 26.96 -24.09
CA ALA A 4 74.71 27.34 -24.47
C ALA A 4 73.74 26.22 -24.15
N LYS A 5 74.08 24.99 -24.32
CA LYS A 5 73.25 23.82 -23.93
C LYS A 5 73.12 23.68 -22.42
N ALA A 6 74.12 23.97 -21.65
CA ALA A 6 74.08 23.97 -20.18
C ALA A 6 73.20 25.10 -19.63
N THR A 7 73.26 26.28 -20.22
CA THR A 7 72.40 27.43 -19.86
C THR A 7 70.97 27.16 -20.21
N GLU A 8 70.71 26.54 -21.35
CA GLU A 8 69.31 26.16 -21.73
C GLU A 8 68.76 25.05 -20.83
N ALA A 9 69.55 24.06 -20.49
CA ALA A 9 69.17 23.03 -19.53
C ALA A 9 68.93 23.58 -18.14
N GLN A 10 69.72 24.56 -17.70
CA GLN A 10 69.56 25.20 -16.42
C GLN A 10 68.32 26.14 -16.41
N ALA A 11 68.00 26.80 -17.49
CA ALA A 11 66.82 27.68 -17.61
C ALA A 11 65.52 26.86 -17.62
N ASN A 12 65.58 25.60 -18.09
CA ASN A 12 64.41 24.72 -18.14
C ASN A 12 64.33 23.74 -16.97
N SER A 13 65.29 23.80 -16.01
CA SER A 13 65.22 22.98 -14.79
C SER A 13 64.59 23.75 -13.65
N LEU A 14 63.76 23.10 -12.88
CA LEU A 14 63.26 23.66 -11.61
C LEU A 14 64.43 23.76 -10.63
N PRO A 15 64.57 24.90 -9.89
CA PRO A 15 65.51 24.99 -8.79
C PRO A 15 65.29 23.84 -7.80
N LEU A 16 66.35 23.37 -7.15
CA LEU A 16 66.29 22.23 -6.23
C LEU A 16 65.20 22.38 -5.14
N ASN A 17 64.85 23.65 -4.76
CA ASN A 17 63.79 23.99 -3.82
C ASN A 17 62.69 24.87 -4.49
N GLY A 18 62.60 24.87 -5.80
CA GLY A 18 61.65 25.70 -6.55
C GLY A 18 60.28 25.05 -6.62
N VAL A 19 59.24 25.84 -6.49
CA VAL A 19 57.85 25.44 -6.77
C VAL A 19 57.63 25.60 -8.26
N ALA A 20 57.11 24.57 -8.94
CA ALA A 20 56.72 24.67 -10.34
C ALA A 20 55.61 25.72 -10.48
N VAL A 21 55.82 26.73 -11.35
CA VAL A 21 54.83 27.80 -11.58
C VAL A 21 53.63 27.26 -12.29
N SER A 22 53.80 26.26 -13.16
CA SER A 22 52.73 25.51 -13.80
C SER A 22 53.23 24.17 -14.33
N ALA A 23 52.33 23.18 -14.36
CA ALA A 23 52.53 21.96 -15.14
C ALA A 23 51.40 21.90 -16.18
N LEU A 24 51.75 21.66 -17.45
CA LEU A 24 50.75 21.57 -18.53
C LEU A 24 49.86 20.36 -18.36
N LYS A 25 50.40 19.26 -17.86
CA LYS A 25 49.66 18.03 -17.57
C LYS A 25 50.50 17.06 -16.73
N LEU A 26 49.83 16.09 -16.14
CA LEU A 26 50.53 14.94 -15.53
C LEU A 26 51.14 14.07 -16.61
N ALA A 27 52.37 13.66 -16.44
CA ALA A 27 53.09 12.77 -17.40
C ALA A 27 52.34 11.45 -17.61
N THR A 28 51.65 10.97 -16.59
CA THR A 28 50.77 9.81 -16.67
C THR A 28 49.40 10.20 -16.08
N PRO A 29 48.32 10.22 -16.88
CA PRO A 29 46.98 10.47 -16.38
C PRO A 29 46.63 9.51 -15.25
N ARG A 30 45.96 10.02 -14.22
CA ARG A 30 45.48 9.24 -13.08
C ARG A 30 43.99 9.08 -13.16
N LYS A 31 43.49 7.95 -12.66
CA LYS A 31 42.05 7.76 -12.46
C LYS A 31 41.61 8.56 -11.25
N LEU A 32 40.58 9.37 -11.45
CA LEU A 32 39.88 10.08 -10.38
C LEU A 32 38.45 9.57 -10.33
N GLY A 33 37.99 9.17 -9.18
CA GLY A 33 36.64 8.62 -8.99
C GLY A 33 36.22 8.69 -7.54
N VAL A 34 34.91 8.45 -7.29
CA VAL A 34 34.33 8.39 -5.96
C VAL A 34 34.25 6.93 -5.50
N ASN A 35 34.75 6.64 -4.28
CA ASN A 35 34.76 5.27 -3.73
C ASN A 35 33.37 4.92 -3.13
N LEU A 36 32.32 4.78 -3.98
CA LEU A 36 30.96 4.40 -3.62
C LEU A 36 30.45 3.24 -4.49
N GLN A 37 31.25 2.22 -4.75
CA GLN A 37 30.91 1.12 -5.65
C GLN A 37 30.34 1.57 -7.02
N SER A 38 30.75 2.72 -7.48
CA SER A 38 30.37 3.23 -8.79
C SER A 38 31.47 2.83 -9.80
N SER A 39 31.06 2.42 -10.99
CA SER A 39 31.96 2.20 -12.11
C SER A 39 32.39 3.50 -12.79
N SER A 40 31.93 4.64 -12.29
CA SER A 40 32.23 5.94 -12.86
C SER A 40 33.59 6.44 -12.40
N PHE A 41 34.50 6.62 -13.35
CA PHE A 41 35.78 7.28 -13.13
C PHE A 41 36.14 8.12 -14.36
N GLN A 42 36.92 9.16 -14.14
CA GLN A 42 37.49 9.98 -15.21
C GLN A 42 39.01 9.96 -15.14
N TYR A 43 39.67 9.89 -16.32
CA TYR A 43 41.11 10.12 -16.40
C TYR A 43 41.37 11.61 -16.25
N PHE A 44 42.25 11.96 -15.34
CA PHE A 44 42.64 13.31 -15.06
C PHE A 44 44.15 13.50 -15.25
N ASP A 45 44.56 14.42 -16.10
CA ASP A 45 45.95 14.74 -16.38
C ASP A 45 46.30 16.21 -16.01
N GLY A 46 45.33 16.94 -15.48
CA GLY A 46 45.53 18.35 -15.07
C GLY A 46 45.35 19.38 -16.16
N THR A 47 44.97 18.99 -17.39
CA THR A 47 44.79 19.94 -18.50
C THR A 47 43.41 20.62 -18.52
N ALA A 48 42.42 20.03 -17.84
CA ALA A 48 41.05 20.55 -17.74
C ALA A 48 40.41 20.08 -16.43
N ASP A 49 39.33 20.77 -16.05
CA ASP A 49 38.52 20.40 -14.85
C ASP A 49 37.88 19.03 -15.03
N ALA A 50 37.90 18.18 -13.99
CA ALA A 50 37.17 16.94 -13.95
C ALA A 50 35.73 17.20 -13.43
N THR A 51 34.83 17.53 -14.36
CA THR A 51 33.46 17.97 -14.05
C THR A 51 32.42 16.84 -13.99
N ASN A 52 32.75 15.65 -14.53
CA ASN A 52 31.82 14.52 -14.65
C ASN A 52 32.20 13.33 -13.73
N ILE A 53 32.73 13.61 -12.55
CA ILE A 53 32.96 12.59 -11.54
C ILE A 53 31.69 12.42 -10.74
N GLY A 54 30.84 11.49 -11.17
CA GLY A 54 29.57 11.20 -10.55
C GLY A 54 29.47 9.77 -10.06
N VAL A 55 28.50 9.51 -9.20
CA VAL A 55 28.09 8.16 -8.86
C VAL A 55 27.13 7.70 -9.94
N SER A 56 27.47 6.61 -10.66
CA SER A 56 26.57 5.98 -11.62
C SER A 56 26.09 4.62 -11.09
N GLY A 57 24.86 4.23 -11.47
CA GLY A 57 24.27 2.99 -11.04
C GLY A 57 23.48 3.11 -9.73
N VAL A 58 23.17 1.98 -9.14
CA VAL A 58 22.38 1.88 -7.89
C VAL A 58 23.33 1.80 -6.70
N LEU A 59 23.18 2.74 -5.77
CA LEU A 59 23.98 2.73 -4.53
C LEU A 59 23.45 1.61 -3.60
N PRO A 60 24.30 0.64 -3.18
CA PRO A 60 23.87 -0.42 -2.28
C PRO A 60 23.42 0.08 -0.91
N ILE A 61 22.54 -0.68 -0.25
CA ILE A 61 22.05 -0.39 1.12
C ILE A 61 23.21 -0.27 2.11
N ALA A 62 24.22 -1.13 2.00
CA ALA A 62 25.43 -1.10 2.85
C ALA A 62 26.19 0.24 2.82
N ASN A 63 26.01 1.02 1.76
CA ASN A 63 26.63 2.33 1.57
C ASN A 63 25.62 3.48 1.74
N GLY A 64 24.43 3.21 2.34
CA GLY A 64 23.39 4.20 2.55
C GLY A 64 22.46 4.41 1.35
N GLY A 65 22.56 3.60 0.32
CA GLY A 65 21.67 3.65 -0.83
C GLY A 65 20.37 2.88 -0.64
N THR A 66 19.47 3.03 -1.61
CA THR A 66 18.17 2.34 -1.64
C THR A 66 18.21 1.00 -2.37
N SER A 67 19.30 0.68 -3.05
CA SER A 67 19.46 -0.47 -3.95
C SER A 67 18.45 -0.51 -5.11
N THR A 68 17.82 0.61 -5.43
CA THR A 68 16.87 0.73 -6.55
C THR A 68 17.18 1.95 -7.40
N SER A 69 16.87 1.88 -8.70
CA SER A 69 17.09 2.97 -9.64
C SER A 69 16.03 4.08 -9.56
N ASP A 70 14.89 3.80 -8.95
CA ASP A 70 13.74 4.68 -8.82
C ASP A 70 13.56 5.28 -7.42
N GLY A 71 14.49 4.98 -6.50
CA GLY A 71 14.49 5.50 -5.14
C GLY A 71 13.50 4.82 -4.18
N VAL A 72 12.71 3.85 -4.65
CA VAL A 72 11.79 3.07 -3.80
C VAL A 72 12.55 1.98 -3.09
N ILE A 73 12.58 2.01 -1.78
CA ILE A 73 13.40 1.11 -0.97
C ILE A 73 12.68 -0.18 -0.63
N ASN A 74 11.41 -0.09 -0.26
CA ASN A 74 10.66 -1.22 0.26
C ASN A 74 9.18 -1.10 -0.05
N THR A 75 8.54 -2.22 -0.31
CA THR A 75 7.10 -2.33 -0.18
C THR A 75 6.77 -2.76 1.25
N ILE A 76 5.67 -2.23 1.77
CA ILE A 76 5.18 -2.49 3.13
C ILE A 76 3.91 -3.31 3.04
N ALA A 77 3.78 -4.27 3.95
CA ALA A 77 2.57 -5.05 4.14
C ALA A 77 2.20 -5.12 5.63
N TYR A 78 0.95 -5.45 5.92
CA TYR A 78 0.38 -5.48 7.28
C TYR A 78 -0.38 -6.77 7.49
N ALA A 79 -0.23 -7.38 8.68
CA ALA A 79 -0.86 -8.63 9.03
C ALA A 79 -1.18 -8.69 10.54
N ASN A 80 -2.00 -9.66 10.94
CA ASN A 80 -2.22 -9.99 12.34
C ASN A 80 -1.39 -11.21 12.79
N SER A 81 -0.91 -12.03 11.84
CA SER A 81 0.02 -13.14 12.11
C SER A 81 1.48 -12.72 11.92
N ALA A 82 2.38 -13.41 12.63
CA ALA A 82 3.82 -13.13 12.61
C ALA A 82 4.51 -13.46 11.26
N ASP A 83 3.84 -14.19 10.39
CA ASP A 83 4.32 -14.62 9.07
C ASP A 83 3.47 -14.12 7.91
N GLY A 84 2.43 -13.33 8.20
CA GLY A 84 1.53 -12.75 7.19
C GLY A 84 0.61 -13.77 6.51
N THR A 85 0.44 -14.98 7.05
CA THR A 85 -0.38 -16.03 6.42
C THR A 85 -1.88 -15.85 6.63
N ASP A 86 -2.29 -14.88 7.45
CA ASP A 86 -3.69 -14.55 7.77
C ASP A 86 -4.36 -13.54 6.81
N ASP A 87 -4.00 -13.55 5.53
CA ASP A 87 -4.43 -12.59 4.51
C ASP A 87 -3.84 -11.18 4.73
N PHE A 88 -2.53 -11.06 4.64
CA PHE A 88 -1.86 -9.78 4.70
C PHE A 88 -2.36 -8.80 3.63
N THR A 89 -2.22 -7.52 3.90
CA THR A 89 -2.55 -6.43 2.97
C THR A 89 -1.36 -5.52 2.74
N THR A 90 -1.24 -4.97 1.54
CA THR A 90 -0.25 -3.93 1.21
C THR A 90 -0.80 -2.52 1.32
N VAL A 91 -2.08 -2.40 1.67
CA VAL A 91 -2.75 -1.13 1.96
C VAL A 91 -3.16 -1.12 3.42
N TYR A 92 -2.78 -0.08 4.15
CA TYR A 92 -3.17 0.03 5.57
C TYR A 92 -4.68 0.11 5.70
N PRO A 93 -5.31 -0.68 6.59
CA PRO A 93 -6.75 -0.75 6.69
C PRO A 93 -7.34 0.55 7.25
N ASN A 94 -8.28 1.14 6.53
CA ASN A 94 -9.06 2.27 7.00
C ASN A 94 -10.15 1.82 7.98
N LEU A 95 -10.56 2.70 8.88
CA LEU A 95 -11.74 2.47 9.71
C LEU A 95 -13.02 2.48 8.87
N ASN A 96 -14.04 1.77 9.36
CA ASN A 96 -15.37 1.81 8.79
C ASN A 96 -16.05 3.16 9.09
N LEU A 97 -16.85 3.63 8.16
CA LEU A 97 -17.63 4.86 8.31
C LEU A 97 -19.06 4.59 8.83
N ILE A 98 -19.43 3.32 9.02
CA ILE A 98 -20.71 2.91 9.60
C ILE A 98 -20.48 1.96 10.77
N ASP A 99 -21.27 2.14 11.83
CA ASP A 99 -21.20 1.34 13.05
C ASP A 99 -21.96 0.01 12.94
N GLY A 100 -21.68 -0.93 13.85
CA GLY A 100 -22.42 -2.18 14.03
C GLY A 100 -22.20 -3.22 12.94
N THR A 101 -21.08 -3.15 12.24
CA THR A 101 -20.84 -4.04 11.09
C THR A 101 -20.07 -5.31 11.46
N ARG A 102 -19.57 -5.41 12.70
CA ARG A 102 -18.95 -6.63 13.23
C ARG A 102 -19.99 -7.71 13.50
N ASP A 103 -21.13 -7.32 14.04
CA ASP A 103 -22.14 -8.20 14.60
C ASP A 103 -23.58 -7.90 14.15
N PHE A 104 -23.73 -6.93 13.27
CA PHE A 104 -25.02 -6.38 12.83
C PHE A 104 -25.81 -5.73 13.97
N SER A 105 -25.14 -5.17 14.96
CA SER A 105 -25.79 -4.41 16.04
C SER A 105 -26.38 -3.08 15.55
N GLY A 106 -27.32 -2.55 16.33
CA GLY A 106 -28.06 -1.34 16.00
C GLY A 106 -29.11 -1.57 14.91
N LEU A 107 -29.54 -0.49 14.27
CA LEU A 107 -30.60 -0.55 13.26
C LEU A 107 -30.02 -0.91 11.89
N TRP A 108 -30.61 -1.94 11.30
CA TRP A 108 -30.34 -2.39 9.93
C TRP A 108 -31.63 -2.46 9.16
N GLU A 109 -31.63 -1.93 7.95
CA GLU A 109 -32.77 -1.96 7.06
C GLU A 109 -32.93 -3.37 6.46
N TRP A 110 -34.18 -3.82 6.35
CA TRP A 110 -34.59 -5.13 5.81
C TRP A 110 -34.01 -6.34 6.54
N ALA A 111 -33.73 -6.19 7.84
CA ALA A 111 -33.13 -7.23 8.68
C ALA A 111 -34.05 -8.41 9.00
N ASP A 112 -35.37 -8.23 8.97
CA ASP A 112 -36.37 -9.19 9.47
C ASP A 112 -36.31 -10.58 8.81
N ASN A 113 -35.76 -10.66 7.62
CA ASN A 113 -35.63 -11.92 6.87
C ASN A 113 -34.23 -12.52 6.94
N TRP A 114 -33.39 -11.98 7.77
CA TRP A 114 -32.00 -12.40 7.94
C TRP A 114 -31.79 -13.01 9.31
N THR A 115 -31.20 -14.20 9.36
CA THR A 115 -30.83 -14.89 10.59
C THR A 115 -29.34 -14.96 10.76
N THR A 116 -28.86 -15.04 11.99
CA THR A 116 -27.43 -15.26 12.26
C THR A 116 -27.06 -16.70 11.92
N ASP A 117 -25.90 -16.89 11.26
CA ASP A 117 -25.40 -18.19 10.83
C ASP A 117 -23.87 -18.31 11.04
N GLY A 118 -23.45 -18.23 12.29
CA GLY A 118 -22.06 -18.36 12.69
C GLY A 118 -21.22 -17.11 12.42
N THR A 119 -19.94 -17.32 12.16
CA THR A 119 -18.96 -16.24 11.93
C THR A 119 -18.07 -16.54 10.74
N TYR A 120 -17.60 -15.49 10.09
CA TYR A 120 -16.55 -15.55 9.07
C TYR A 120 -15.49 -14.48 9.36
N LYS A 121 -14.23 -14.88 9.47
CA LYS A 121 -13.11 -13.98 9.86
C LYS A 121 -13.39 -13.13 11.10
N GLY A 122 -14.05 -13.74 12.12
CA GLY A 122 -14.42 -13.06 13.36
C GLY A 122 -15.61 -12.11 13.27
N LEU A 123 -16.29 -12.06 12.12
CA LEU A 123 -17.46 -11.23 11.87
C LEU A 123 -18.71 -12.08 11.89
N THR A 124 -19.80 -11.59 12.48
CA THR A 124 -21.09 -12.27 12.43
C THR A 124 -21.57 -12.41 10.99
N VAL A 125 -22.02 -13.61 10.66
CA VAL A 125 -22.63 -13.90 9.37
C VAL A 125 -24.15 -13.81 9.47
N LYS A 126 -24.76 -13.11 8.53
CA LYS A 126 -26.21 -13.13 8.30
C LYS A 126 -26.53 -13.94 7.06
N LYS A 127 -27.62 -14.71 7.11
CA LYS A 127 -28.13 -15.48 5.96
C LYS A 127 -29.61 -15.24 5.71
N THR A 128 -29.99 -15.40 4.47
CA THR A 128 -31.38 -15.34 4.02
C THR A 128 -31.64 -16.32 2.88
N THR A 129 -32.89 -16.74 2.74
CA THR A 129 -33.42 -17.43 1.55
C THR A 129 -34.46 -16.59 0.83
N LYS A 130 -34.75 -15.39 1.36
CA LYS A 130 -35.77 -14.50 0.80
C LYS A 130 -35.22 -13.72 -0.39
N LYS A 131 -36.04 -13.61 -1.42
CA LYS A 131 -35.77 -12.78 -2.60
C LYS A 131 -36.00 -11.31 -2.29
N TRP A 132 -35.26 -10.45 -2.98
CA TRP A 132 -35.45 -9.00 -3.01
C TRP A 132 -35.49 -8.34 -1.63
N GLY A 133 -34.63 -8.79 -0.72
CA GLY A 133 -34.62 -8.29 0.65
C GLY A 133 -33.22 -8.25 1.24
N GLY A 134 -32.35 -7.42 0.70
CA GLY A 134 -30.96 -7.32 1.14
C GLY A 134 -30.78 -6.48 2.39
N ILE A 135 -30.21 -7.06 3.46
CA ILE A 135 -29.86 -6.33 4.68
C ILE A 135 -28.81 -5.26 4.39
N HIS A 136 -29.04 -4.03 4.89
CA HIS A 136 -28.11 -2.94 4.67
C HIS A 136 -28.22 -1.84 5.74
N LYS A 137 -27.26 -0.94 5.74
CA LYS A 137 -27.31 0.39 6.37
C LYS A 137 -27.09 1.46 5.33
N THR A 138 -27.82 2.55 5.46
CA THR A 138 -27.60 3.73 4.63
C THR A 138 -26.38 4.50 5.15
N PHE A 139 -25.43 4.72 4.25
CA PHE A 139 -24.25 5.57 4.48
C PHE A 139 -24.54 6.98 4.00
N THR A 140 -24.14 7.99 4.78
CA THR A 140 -24.20 9.41 4.39
C THR A 140 -22.78 9.94 4.25
N ALA A 141 -22.44 10.47 3.07
CA ALA A 141 -21.13 11.03 2.81
C ALA A 141 -20.89 12.30 3.66
N PRO A 142 -19.85 12.30 4.53
CA PRO A 142 -19.58 13.44 5.41
C PRO A 142 -19.02 14.66 4.67
N LYS A 143 -18.42 14.45 3.52
CA LYS A 143 -17.82 15.48 2.65
C LYS A 143 -17.77 14.99 1.20
N ASP A 144 -17.48 15.89 0.27
CA ASP A 144 -17.15 15.54 -1.12
C ASP A 144 -15.96 14.58 -1.15
N GLY A 145 -16.04 13.52 -1.95
CA GLY A 145 -14.93 12.59 -2.07
C GLY A 145 -15.25 11.27 -2.75
N THR A 146 -14.21 10.46 -2.87
CA THR A 146 -14.31 9.07 -3.33
C THR A 146 -14.48 8.16 -2.14
N TYR A 147 -15.45 7.24 -2.24
CA TYR A 147 -15.78 6.27 -1.20
C TYR A 147 -15.85 4.87 -1.79
N THR A 148 -15.45 3.89 -1.00
CA THR A 148 -15.49 2.48 -1.38
C THR A 148 -16.37 1.70 -0.40
N PHE A 149 -17.31 0.95 -0.95
CA PHE A 149 -18.04 -0.09 -0.21
C PHE A 149 -17.36 -1.43 -0.40
N SER A 150 -17.36 -2.28 0.63
CA SER A 150 -16.99 -3.68 0.52
C SER A 150 -17.73 -4.54 1.54
N ALA A 151 -17.96 -5.81 1.19
CA ALA A 151 -18.51 -6.80 2.10
C ALA A 151 -18.08 -8.21 1.70
N TYR A 152 -18.13 -9.15 2.63
CA TYR A 152 -18.02 -10.57 2.31
C TYR A 152 -19.40 -11.11 1.95
N VAL A 153 -19.43 -11.89 0.89
CA VAL A 153 -20.65 -12.50 0.36
C VAL A 153 -20.39 -13.93 -0.10
N LYS A 154 -21.36 -14.81 0.12
CA LYS A 154 -21.36 -16.21 -0.28
C LYS A 154 -22.76 -16.62 -0.70
N SER A 155 -22.89 -17.54 -1.63
CA SER A 155 -24.19 -18.08 -1.99
C SER A 155 -24.12 -19.56 -2.34
N SER A 156 -25.27 -20.22 -2.20
CA SER A 156 -25.52 -21.56 -2.74
C SER A 156 -26.86 -21.58 -3.46
N GLY A 157 -27.01 -22.49 -4.40
CA GLY A 157 -28.20 -22.66 -5.20
C GLY A 157 -27.95 -22.57 -6.70
N SER A 158 -28.94 -22.85 -7.51
CA SER A 158 -28.79 -22.98 -8.96
C SER A 158 -29.74 -22.11 -9.79
N ASN A 159 -30.86 -21.66 -9.22
CA ASN A 159 -31.98 -21.10 -9.97
C ASN A 159 -32.18 -19.60 -9.85
N ALA A 160 -31.26 -18.91 -9.20
CA ALA A 160 -31.29 -17.46 -9.05
C ALA A 160 -29.93 -16.86 -9.26
N ASN A 161 -29.86 -15.55 -9.48
CA ASN A 161 -28.62 -14.80 -9.40
C ASN A 161 -28.58 -14.01 -8.11
N ILE A 162 -27.38 -13.82 -7.58
CA ILE A 162 -27.11 -12.85 -6.51
C ILE A 162 -26.72 -11.54 -7.15
N HIS A 163 -27.43 -10.47 -6.79
CA HIS A 163 -27.13 -9.14 -7.28
C HIS A 163 -26.65 -8.25 -6.14
N ARG A 164 -25.62 -7.46 -6.41
CA ARG A 164 -25.34 -6.27 -5.64
C ARG A 164 -26.28 -5.16 -6.14
N VAL A 165 -27.14 -4.68 -5.26
CA VAL A 165 -28.10 -3.61 -5.53
C VAL A 165 -27.70 -2.37 -4.76
N ILE A 166 -27.83 -1.22 -5.38
CA ILE A 166 -27.39 0.06 -4.85
C ILE A 166 -28.51 1.08 -4.95
N GLN A 167 -28.66 1.88 -3.90
CA GLN A 167 -29.50 3.08 -3.94
C GLN A 167 -28.65 4.32 -3.66
N LYS A 168 -28.90 5.38 -4.42
CA LYS A 168 -28.35 6.69 -4.17
C LYS A 168 -29.48 7.66 -3.91
N ASN A 169 -29.42 8.37 -2.77
CA ASN A 169 -30.45 9.33 -2.34
C ASN A 169 -31.87 8.73 -2.34
N GLY A 170 -31.97 7.46 -1.90
CA GLY A 170 -33.24 6.72 -1.82
C GLY A 170 -33.77 6.15 -3.14
N ILE A 171 -33.06 6.33 -4.24
CA ILE A 171 -33.47 5.87 -5.57
C ILE A 171 -32.53 4.74 -6.03
N ASP A 172 -33.10 3.67 -6.61
CA ASP A 172 -32.30 2.60 -7.20
C ASP A 172 -31.37 3.15 -8.27
N TYR A 173 -30.10 2.80 -8.15
CA TYR A 173 -29.03 3.34 -8.98
C TYR A 173 -28.51 2.26 -9.94
N TRP A 174 -29.00 2.30 -11.17
CA TRP A 174 -28.74 1.32 -12.22
C TRP A 174 -27.49 1.68 -13.05
N ASP A 175 -26.37 1.97 -12.39
CA ASP A 175 -25.08 2.11 -13.08
C ASP A 175 -24.46 0.72 -13.20
N ASP A 176 -24.21 0.24 -14.41
CA ASP A 176 -23.67 -1.10 -14.70
C ASP A 176 -22.32 -1.38 -14.03
N ARG A 177 -21.59 -0.35 -13.63
CA ARG A 177 -20.34 -0.48 -12.86
C ARG A 177 -20.59 -0.77 -11.39
N LEU A 178 -21.71 -0.35 -10.88
CA LEU A 178 -22.07 -0.39 -9.46
C LEU A 178 -23.11 -1.49 -9.18
N TYR A 179 -24.19 -1.56 -9.95
CA TYR A 179 -25.10 -2.70 -9.96
C TYR A 179 -24.41 -3.89 -10.62
N LYS A 180 -24.40 -5.04 -9.97
CA LYS A 180 -23.63 -6.18 -10.48
C LYS A 180 -24.31 -7.51 -10.19
N SER A 181 -24.43 -8.35 -11.21
CA SER A 181 -24.73 -9.77 -11.03
C SER A 181 -23.46 -10.51 -10.63
N LEU A 182 -23.52 -11.22 -9.51
CA LEU A 182 -22.42 -12.06 -8.99
C LEU A 182 -22.55 -13.53 -9.39
N GLY A 183 -23.65 -13.90 -10.05
CA GLY A 183 -23.99 -15.30 -10.28
C GLY A 183 -24.59 -15.95 -9.03
N ASN A 184 -24.43 -17.27 -8.90
CA ASN A 184 -24.87 -18.05 -7.74
C ASN A 184 -23.89 -19.19 -7.48
N ASN A 185 -24.01 -19.88 -6.34
CA ASN A 185 -23.21 -21.03 -5.97
C ASN A 185 -21.69 -20.73 -5.96
N PHE A 186 -21.31 -19.71 -5.20
CA PHE A 186 -19.93 -19.32 -5.00
C PHE A 186 -19.58 -19.30 -3.50
N ASP A 187 -18.33 -19.62 -3.18
CA ASP A 187 -17.82 -19.52 -1.82
C ASP A 187 -17.49 -18.06 -1.47
N TRP A 188 -17.07 -17.82 -0.22
CA TRP A 188 -16.80 -16.48 0.28
C TRP A 188 -15.91 -15.68 -0.67
N LEU A 189 -16.43 -14.58 -1.15
CA LEU A 189 -15.69 -13.56 -1.87
C LEU A 189 -15.85 -12.21 -1.16
N ARG A 190 -14.88 -11.34 -1.33
CA ARG A 190 -15.00 -9.95 -0.92
C ARG A 190 -15.37 -9.13 -2.14
N ASP A 191 -16.61 -8.72 -2.22
CA ASP A 191 -17.10 -7.83 -3.26
C ASP A 191 -16.92 -6.37 -2.85
N SER A 192 -16.64 -5.49 -3.82
CA SER A 192 -16.47 -4.07 -3.58
C SER A 192 -16.80 -3.23 -4.80
N PHE A 193 -17.09 -1.95 -4.58
CA PHE A 193 -17.17 -0.90 -5.59
C PHE A 193 -16.77 0.45 -5.03
N THR A 194 -16.39 1.35 -5.93
CA THR A 194 -15.99 2.72 -5.61
C THR A 194 -16.89 3.73 -6.30
N VAL A 195 -17.25 4.81 -5.61
CA VAL A 195 -18.13 5.85 -6.09
C VAL A 195 -17.67 7.24 -5.62
N THR A 196 -17.89 8.26 -6.43
CA THR A 196 -17.69 9.66 -6.03
C THR A 196 -19.01 10.23 -5.55
N LEU A 197 -19.01 10.79 -4.33
CA LEU A 197 -20.18 11.37 -3.67
C LEU A 197 -19.94 12.83 -3.31
N LYS A 198 -21.02 13.59 -3.26
CA LYS A 198 -21.06 14.91 -2.65
C LYS A 198 -21.38 14.80 -1.17
N ALA A 199 -20.98 15.80 -0.40
CA ALA A 199 -21.37 15.90 1.00
C ALA A 199 -22.91 15.78 1.13
N LYS A 200 -23.36 14.94 2.09
CA LYS A 200 -24.76 14.61 2.34
C LYS A 200 -25.44 13.69 1.32
N ASP A 201 -24.78 13.27 0.23
CA ASP A 201 -25.29 12.16 -0.57
C ASP A 201 -25.43 10.92 0.31
N THR A 202 -26.52 10.19 0.13
CA THR A 202 -26.74 8.91 0.81
C THR A 202 -26.56 7.75 -0.16
N MET A 203 -25.97 6.67 0.33
CA MET A 203 -25.79 5.42 -0.41
C MET A 203 -26.15 4.23 0.46
N SER A 204 -26.88 3.29 -0.10
CA SER A 204 -26.99 1.94 0.44
C SER A 204 -26.48 0.91 -0.57
N ALA A 205 -25.86 -0.14 -0.06
CA ALA A 205 -25.39 -1.26 -0.84
C ALA A 205 -25.81 -2.55 -0.14
N ARG A 206 -26.38 -3.47 -0.89
CA ARG A 206 -26.92 -4.72 -0.38
C ARG A 206 -26.81 -5.83 -1.41
N TYR A 207 -26.93 -7.06 -0.95
CA TYR A 207 -26.97 -8.23 -1.82
C TYR A 207 -28.36 -8.86 -1.78
N GLU A 208 -28.88 -9.23 -2.92
CA GLU A 208 -30.22 -9.77 -3.07
C GLU A 208 -30.24 -11.04 -3.93
N ILE A 209 -31.09 -11.98 -3.54
CA ILE A 209 -31.44 -13.14 -4.38
C ILE A 209 -32.46 -12.68 -5.40
N SER A 210 -32.17 -12.83 -6.69
CA SER A 210 -33.08 -12.49 -7.78
C SER A 210 -33.56 -13.73 -8.51
N GLY A 211 -34.63 -13.58 -9.29
CA GLY A 211 -35.17 -14.65 -10.12
C GLY A 211 -36.22 -15.52 -9.44
N SER A 212 -36.49 -16.70 -10.01
CA SER A 212 -37.56 -17.60 -9.59
C SER A 212 -37.10 -18.71 -8.64
N GLY A 213 -35.79 -18.87 -8.44
CA GLY A 213 -35.25 -19.98 -7.64
C GLY A 213 -35.62 -19.89 -6.15
N THR A 214 -35.93 -21.05 -5.56
CA THR A 214 -36.25 -21.22 -4.15
C THR A 214 -35.14 -21.96 -3.37
N ASP A 215 -34.12 -22.46 -4.07
CA ASP A 215 -33.03 -23.23 -3.52
C ASP A 215 -31.83 -22.38 -3.09
N SER A 216 -31.91 -21.07 -3.32
CA SER A 216 -30.77 -20.19 -3.07
C SER A 216 -30.70 -19.75 -1.62
N ILE A 217 -29.51 -19.77 -1.08
CA ILE A 217 -29.14 -19.20 0.22
C ILE A 217 -28.08 -18.15 -0.03
N LEU A 218 -28.23 -17.01 0.60
CA LEU A 218 -27.30 -15.89 0.54
C LEU A 218 -26.75 -15.59 1.93
N TRP A 219 -25.45 -15.47 2.06
CA TRP A 219 -24.77 -15.04 3.28
C TRP A 219 -24.01 -13.75 3.04
N THR A 220 -23.98 -12.91 4.06
CA THR A 220 -23.16 -11.69 4.06
C THR A 220 -22.53 -11.42 5.41
N ALA A 221 -21.39 -10.74 5.44
CA ALA A 221 -20.68 -10.31 6.64
C ALA A 221 -19.82 -9.07 6.35
N GLY A 222 -19.48 -8.30 7.38
CA GLY A 222 -18.46 -7.28 7.35
C GLY A 222 -18.67 -6.18 6.31
N HIS A 223 -19.89 -5.63 6.25
CA HIS A 223 -20.17 -4.46 5.43
C HIS A 223 -19.28 -3.30 5.85
N LYS A 224 -18.65 -2.63 4.89
CA LYS A 224 -17.74 -1.53 5.16
C LYS A 224 -17.91 -0.41 4.16
N TRP A 225 -18.03 0.80 4.65
CA TRP A 225 -17.82 2.02 3.89
C TRP A 225 -16.53 2.68 4.34
N GLU A 226 -15.70 3.09 3.41
CA GLU A 226 -14.43 3.77 3.70
C GLU A 226 -14.13 4.87 2.69
N GLN A 227 -13.35 5.87 3.09
CA GLN A 227 -12.87 6.91 2.18
C GLN A 227 -11.68 6.40 1.37
N GLY A 228 -11.65 6.71 0.09
CA GLY A 228 -10.58 6.32 -0.84
C GLY A 228 -11.06 5.35 -1.92
N PRO A 229 -10.21 5.09 -2.92
CA PRO A 229 -10.57 4.30 -4.10
C PRO A 229 -10.32 2.79 -3.96
N ILE A 230 -9.84 2.32 -2.81
CA ILE A 230 -9.40 0.93 -2.61
C ILE A 230 -10.13 0.34 -1.41
N ALA A 231 -10.68 -0.87 -1.58
CA ALA A 231 -11.22 -1.65 -0.48
C ALA A 231 -10.09 -2.21 0.38
N THR A 232 -9.92 -1.66 1.59
CA THR A 232 -8.97 -2.17 2.58
C THR A 232 -9.60 -3.27 3.43
N PRO A 233 -8.84 -4.12 4.15
CA PRO A 233 -9.40 -5.12 5.06
C PRO A 233 -10.46 -4.53 5.98
N TRP A 234 -11.41 -5.38 6.39
CA TRP A 234 -12.45 -4.92 7.31
C TRP A 234 -11.83 -4.41 8.61
N MET A 235 -12.33 -3.28 9.06
CA MET A 235 -12.05 -2.68 10.36
C MET A 235 -13.38 -2.20 10.97
N PRO A 236 -13.51 -2.15 12.28
CA PRO A 236 -14.66 -1.51 12.90
C PRO A 236 -14.68 -0.01 12.65
N SER A 237 -15.77 0.63 13.03
CA SER A 237 -15.90 2.08 13.00
C SER A 237 -15.03 2.75 14.06
N LYS A 238 -14.90 4.08 13.93
CA LYS A 238 -14.21 4.91 14.93
C LYS A 238 -14.78 4.75 16.35
N ASN A 239 -16.07 4.48 16.47
CA ASN A 239 -16.74 4.34 17.76
C ASN A 239 -16.54 2.96 18.40
N GLU A 240 -16.09 1.97 17.63
CA GLU A 240 -16.00 0.57 18.03
C GLU A 240 -14.57 0.03 18.03
N VAL A 241 -13.64 0.73 17.38
CA VAL A 241 -12.26 0.26 17.21
C VAL A 241 -11.52 0.24 18.54
N THR A 242 -10.80 -0.85 18.76
CA THR A 242 -9.86 -1.02 19.86
C THR A 242 -8.43 -1.19 19.36
N ILE A 243 -7.46 -1.16 20.24
CA ILE A 243 -6.06 -1.39 19.87
C ILE A 243 -5.82 -2.77 19.25
N ASP A 244 -6.65 -3.76 19.60
CA ASP A 244 -6.55 -5.13 19.10
C ASP A 244 -7.05 -5.31 17.67
N ASP A 245 -7.78 -4.34 17.14
CA ASP A 245 -8.29 -4.36 15.76
C ASP A 245 -7.24 -3.92 14.73
N TYR A 246 -6.19 -3.22 15.17
CA TYR A 246 -5.13 -2.78 14.28
C TYR A 246 -4.14 -3.89 13.95
N PRO A 247 -3.50 -3.85 12.75
CA PRO A 247 -2.47 -4.82 12.38
C PRO A 247 -1.38 -4.93 13.46
N LYS A 248 -0.98 -6.17 13.76
CA LYS A 248 0.02 -6.46 14.80
C LYS A 248 1.44 -6.57 14.24
N TYR A 249 1.55 -6.85 12.95
CA TYR A 249 2.82 -7.05 12.27
C TYR A 249 2.90 -6.19 11.01
N VAL A 250 4.13 -5.80 10.68
CA VAL A 250 4.48 -5.12 9.45
C VAL A 250 5.53 -5.95 8.71
N GLY A 251 5.31 -6.14 7.42
CA GLY A 251 6.22 -6.83 6.51
C GLY A 251 6.96 -5.84 5.62
N PHE A 252 8.25 -6.05 5.44
CA PHE A 252 9.11 -5.28 4.53
C PHE A 252 9.64 -6.19 3.44
N SER A 253 9.58 -5.73 2.21
CA SER A 253 10.17 -6.39 1.05
C SER A 253 11.01 -5.41 0.25
N ASN A 254 12.16 -5.86 -0.25
CA ASN A 254 13.04 -5.06 -1.13
C ASN A 254 12.51 -4.97 -2.57
N SER A 255 11.28 -5.40 -2.81
CA SER A 255 10.64 -5.31 -4.12
C SER A 255 10.09 -3.90 -4.37
N ILE A 256 10.23 -3.42 -5.59
CA ILE A 256 9.66 -2.14 -6.05
C ILE A 256 8.12 -2.20 -6.11
N LYS A 257 7.57 -3.40 -6.32
CA LYS A 257 6.12 -3.62 -6.39
C LYS A 257 5.69 -4.54 -5.25
N PRO A 258 4.47 -4.36 -4.71
CA PRO A 258 3.95 -5.24 -3.70
C PRO A 258 3.95 -6.71 -4.15
N ASN A 259 4.53 -7.58 -3.34
CA ASN A 259 4.53 -9.01 -3.58
C ASN A 259 3.20 -9.64 -3.13
N LYS A 260 2.84 -10.75 -3.75
CA LYS A 260 1.59 -11.47 -3.46
C LYS A 260 1.75 -12.58 -2.41
N LYS A 261 2.97 -12.93 -2.07
CA LYS A 261 3.26 -14.00 -1.10
C LYS A 261 3.76 -13.41 0.20
N SER A 262 3.27 -13.88 1.33
CA SER A 262 3.71 -13.45 2.65
C SER A 262 5.20 -13.77 2.89
N SER A 263 5.70 -14.88 2.31
CA SER A 263 7.10 -15.29 2.38
C SER A 263 8.09 -14.31 1.74
N ASP A 264 7.61 -13.39 0.90
CA ASP A 264 8.45 -12.38 0.24
C ASP A 264 8.69 -11.15 1.13
N TYR A 265 8.09 -11.14 2.32
CA TYR A 265 8.22 -10.07 3.30
C TYR A 265 8.96 -10.56 4.54
N LYS A 266 9.81 -9.69 5.09
CA LYS A 266 10.35 -9.87 6.44
C LYS A 266 9.40 -9.22 7.44
N TRP A 267 8.75 -10.04 8.25
CA TRP A 267 7.74 -9.61 9.21
C TRP A 267 8.35 -9.21 10.55
N LEU A 268 7.87 -8.12 11.11
CA LEU A 268 8.26 -7.61 12.42
C LEU A 268 7.02 -7.20 13.20
N PRO A 269 6.99 -7.37 14.53
CA PRO A 269 5.93 -6.78 15.35
C PRO A 269 5.86 -5.26 15.16
N MET A 270 4.66 -4.70 15.02
CA MET A 270 4.44 -3.26 14.78
C MET A 270 5.09 -2.36 15.84
N TRP A 271 5.20 -2.81 17.07
CA TRP A 271 5.86 -2.04 18.15
C TRP A 271 7.38 -1.93 17.99
N LEU A 272 8.02 -2.84 17.24
CA LEU A 272 9.44 -2.76 16.88
C LEU A 272 9.71 -1.91 15.62
N ALA A 273 8.68 -1.66 14.80
CA ALA A 273 8.84 -1.05 13.49
C ALA A 273 8.57 0.42 13.56
N SER A 274 8.88 1.25 14.36
CA SER A 274 8.70 2.73 14.35
C SER A 274 7.54 3.22 13.46
N ILE A 275 6.40 2.53 13.53
CA ILE A 275 5.21 2.83 12.74
C ILE A 275 4.08 3.27 13.68
N ASP A 276 3.37 4.30 13.27
CA ASP A 276 2.13 4.69 13.94
C ASP A 276 1.04 3.66 13.67
N ARG A 277 0.53 3.00 14.73
CA ARG A 277 -0.45 1.93 14.62
C ARG A 277 -1.82 2.41 14.12
N ALA A 278 -2.15 3.67 14.39
CA ALA A 278 -3.45 4.21 13.98
C ALA A 278 -3.48 4.63 12.51
N THR A 279 -2.33 5.02 11.94
CA THR A 279 -2.24 5.56 10.59
C THR A 279 -1.43 4.70 9.63
N GLY A 280 -0.62 3.76 10.16
CA GLY A 280 0.34 3.00 9.36
C GLY A 280 1.52 3.83 8.85
N SER A 281 1.65 5.07 9.29
CA SER A 281 2.72 5.96 8.86
C SER A 281 4.04 5.64 9.57
N LEU A 282 5.15 5.78 8.87
CA LEU A 282 6.47 5.72 9.49
C LEU A 282 6.61 6.85 10.52
N LYS A 283 6.95 6.51 11.75
CA LYS A 283 7.34 7.51 12.74
C LYS A 283 8.76 7.99 12.42
N PRO A 284 9.06 9.28 12.59
CA PRO A 284 10.44 9.74 12.57
C PRO A 284 11.25 8.89 13.55
N ALA A 285 12.40 8.38 13.12
CA ALA A 285 13.31 7.68 14.00
C ALA A 285 13.75 8.66 15.10
N VAL A 286 13.23 8.47 16.31
CA VAL A 286 13.81 9.08 17.49
C VAL A 286 15.05 8.26 17.80
N ILE A 287 16.20 8.73 17.38
CA ILE A 287 17.47 8.22 17.87
C ILE A 287 17.54 8.67 19.33
N GLY A 288 17.13 7.81 20.24
CA GLY A 288 17.40 7.95 21.66
C GLY A 288 18.90 7.81 21.82
N ILE A 289 19.57 8.93 22.00
CA ILE A 289 20.92 8.95 22.57
C ILE A 289 20.65 8.77 24.06
N ASP A 290 20.77 7.54 24.57
CA ASP A 290 20.91 7.31 25.99
C ASP A 290 22.25 7.91 26.40
N CYS A 291 22.18 8.97 27.22
CA CYS A 291 23.34 9.57 27.91
C CYS A 291 23.66 8.77 29.16
#